data_e593ba5bc09c5e3f59528b69104501f2
#
_entry.id   e593ba5bc09c5e3f59528b69104501f2
#
_cell.length_a   1.000
_cell.length_b   1.000
_cell.length_c   1.000
_cell.angle_alpha   90.00
_cell.angle_beta   90.00
_cell.angle_gamma   90.00
#
_symmetry.space_group_name_H-M   'P 1'
#
loop_
_entity.id
_entity.type
_entity.pdbx_description
1 polymer ?
#
loop_
_entity_poly.entity_id
_entity_poly.type
_entity_poly.pdbx_seq_one_letter_code
_entity_poly.pdbx_strand_id
1 'polypeptide(L)'
;MTRRQLLAATAPAVAAVPLAKLALDKPAQAATPHVHYPGMAMDAPTHAAMHGHDVPAPGGPKALDDLLHPPPVLPHKPGRVREYELTAVDREIEVAKGVFFNAWTYNGTVPGPVIRATEDDLLRVSFTNGGSHPHTIHFHGIHPAGMDGVFEIVEPGRSFTYQFPARPYGMHLYHCHATPLKKHIAKGLYGAFIIDPPEPRPPAQELVMVLTGFDTDGDGENNFYGVNGPAFYYAKYPIRVRRSQTVRIYLANLTEFDLINSLHLHGDFFRYYPTGSSDHFEYTDTVMLCQGQRGIIEIDFAHTGRFMFHAHQSEFTELGWMGFFEVVD
;
A
#
# COMPACT_ATOMS: atom_id res chain seq x y z
N MET A 1 41.06 38.44 -15.48
CA MET A 1 41.17 37.97 -14.09
C MET A 1 40.80 36.47 -14.07
N THR A 2 41.77 35.62 -13.82
CA THR A 2 41.60 34.17 -13.83
C THR A 2 41.21 33.65 -12.43
N ARG A 3 40.48 32.55 -12.38
CA ARG A 3 39.94 31.90 -11.16
C ARG A 3 40.98 31.60 -10.05
N ARG A 4 42.26 31.85 -10.28
CA ARG A 4 43.37 31.65 -9.34
C ARG A 4 43.72 32.86 -8.47
N GLN A 5 43.13 34.05 -8.70
CA GLN A 5 43.44 35.29 -7.96
C GLN A 5 42.46 35.64 -6.85
N LEU A 6 41.45 34.78 -6.57
CA LEU A 6 40.43 35.04 -5.54
C LEU A 6 40.63 34.27 -4.21
N LEU A 7 41.76 33.59 -4.02
CA LEU A 7 42.02 32.75 -2.83
C LEU A 7 43.19 33.30 -1.95
N ALA A 8 43.52 34.57 -2.05
CA ALA A 8 44.51 35.21 -1.20
C ALA A 8 43.92 36.46 -0.52
N ALA A 9 42.99 36.25 0.42
CA ALA A 9 42.58 37.30 1.35
C ALA A 9 42.22 36.67 2.70
N THR A 10 43.21 36.75 3.60
CA THR A 10 43.13 36.91 5.06
C THR A 10 42.19 35.99 5.83
N ALA A 11 42.77 34.94 6.41
CA ALA A 11 42.17 34.25 7.55
C ALA A 11 42.36 35.10 8.83
N PRO A 12 41.31 35.40 9.60
CA PRO A 12 41.49 35.91 10.95
C PRO A 12 41.94 34.74 11.86
N ALA A 13 42.95 35.05 12.71
CA ALA A 13 43.41 34.13 13.74
C ALA A 13 42.28 33.80 14.69
N VAL A 14 41.80 32.53 14.66
CA VAL A 14 40.88 32.01 15.67
C VAL A 14 41.70 31.61 16.88
N ALA A 15 41.52 32.33 17.98
CA ALA A 15 42.08 31.98 19.28
C ALA A 15 41.56 30.59 19.68
N ALA A 16 42.47 29.67 19.99
CA ALA A 16 42.11 28.36 20.50
C ALA A 16 41.47 28.50 21.89
N VAL A 17 40.16 28.30 21.95
CA VAL A 17 39.45 28.10 23.20
C VAL A 17 39.67 26.64 23.61
N PRO A 18 40.10 26.30 24.85
CA PRO A 18 40.27 24.93 25.28
C PRO A 18 38.91 24.25 25.27
N LEU A 19 38.80 23.18 24.50
CA LEU A 19 37.68 22.27 24.56
C LEU A 19 37.60 21.62 25.96
N ALA A 20 36.82 22.25 26.84
CA ALA A 20 36.31 21.53 28.00
C ALA A 20 35.55 20.31 27.47
N LYS A 21 35.94 19.12 27.91
CA LYS A 21 35.18 17.91 27.71
C LYS A 21 33.78 18.12 28.30
N LEU A 22 32.82 18.58 27.52
CA LEU A 22 31.43 18.34 27.83
C LEU A 22 31.26 16.83 27.71
N ALA A 23 31.12 16.16 28.83
CA ALA A 23 30.53 14.85 28.89
C ALA A 23 29.11 15.06 28.34
N LEU A 24 28.92 14.69 27.09
CA LEU A 24 27.58 14.47 26.55
C LEU A 24 27.03 13.28 27.35
N ASP A 25 26.31 13.59 28.42
CA ASP A 25 25.34 12.63 28.96
C ASP A 25 24.50 12.21 27.75
N LYS A 26 24.66 10.94 27.37
CA LYS A 26 23.73 10.33 26.42
C LYS A 26 22.36 10.61 27.01
N PRO A 27 21.42 11.20 26.25
CA PRO A 27 20.04 11.24 26.70
C PRO A 27 19.72 9.78 27.05
N ALA A 28 19.22 9.55 28.25
CA ALA A 28 18.66 8.27 28.61
C ALA A 28 17.70 7.95 27.48
N GLN A 29 18.00 6.91 26.69
CA GLN A 29 17.03 6.36 25.78
C GLN A 29 15.82 6.09 26.66
N ALA A 30 14.77 6.89 26.47
CA ALA A 30 13.47 6.53 27.00
C ALA A 30 13.25 5.11 26.48
N ALA A 31 13.22 4.15 27.41
CA ALA A 31 12.89 2.79 27.05
C ALA A 31 11.52 2.91 26.39
N THR A 32 11.47 2.72 25.08
CA THR A 32 10.21 2.51 24.37
C THR A 32 9.49 1.46 25.19
N PRO A 33 8.26 1.72 25.64
CA PRO A 33 7.50 0.69 26.32
C PRO A 33 7.38 -0.46 25.34
N HIS A 34 8.11 -1.56 25.58
CA HIS A 34 7.91 -2.79 24.87
C HIS A 34 6.48 -3.22 25.17
N VAL A 35 5.58 -2.95 24.24
CA VAL A 35 4.22 -3.43 24.35
C VAL A 35 4.30 -4.94 24.22
N HIS A 36 4.14 -5.61 25.35
CA HIS A 36 4.18 -7.06 25.43
C HIS A 36 2.90 -7.58 24.81
N TYR A 37 2.93 -7.97 23.54
CA TYR A 37 1.79 -8.63 22.90
C TYR A 37 1.72 -10.08 23.43
N PRO A 38 0.63 -10.48 24.12
CA PRO A 38 0.47 -11.85 24.58
C PRO A 38 0.50 -12.81 23.39
N GLY A 39 1.50 -13.68 23.33
CA GLY A 39 1.68 -14.67 22.26
C GLY A 39 2.82 -14.40 21.29
N MET A 40 3.53 -13.29 21.39
CA MET A 40 4.82 -13.11 20.72
C MET A 40 5.93 -13.70 21.57
N ALA A 41 6.63 -14.71 21.07
CA ALA A 41 7.91 -15.10 21.60
C ALA A 41 8.93 -14.01 21.24
N MET A 42 9.35 -13.19 22.22
CA MET A 42 10.26 -12.05 22.02
C MET A 42 11.64 -12.45 21.47
N ASP A 43 11.99 -13.71 21.55
CA ASP A 43 13.26 -14.32 21.19
C ASP A 43 13.26 -15.00 19.80
N ALA A 44 12.11 -15.04 19.12
CA ALA A 44 11.97 -15.56 17.77
C ALA A 44 10.87 -14.84 16.97
N PRO A 45 11.02 -13.53 16.68
CA PRO A 45 10.02 -12.76 15.90
C PRO A 45 9.73 -13.41 14.56
N THR A 46 10.75 -13.96 13.90
CA THR A 46 10.62 -14.70 12.64
C THR A 46 9.75 -15.95 12.77
N HIS A 47 9.82 -16.66 13.89
CA HIS A 47 9.02 -17.87 14.13
C HIS A 47 7.55 -17.52 14.38
N ALA A 48 7.29 -16.45 15.11
CA ALA A 48 5.95 -15.92 15.32
C ALA A 48 5.33 -15.43 13.98
N ALA A 49 6.11 -14.73 13.16
CA ALA A 49 5.72 -14.31 11.82
C ALA A 49 5.39 -15.51 10.92
N MET A 50 6.19 -16.57 10.95
CA MET A 50 5.97 -17.78 10.13
C MET A 50 4.71 -18.56 10.53
N HIS A 51 4.26 -18.48 11.76
CA HIS A 51 3.04 -19.15 12.23
C HIS A 51 1.80 -18.27 12.15
N GLY A 52 1.95 -16.97 11.89
CA GLY A 52 0.87 -15.99 11.81
C GLY A 52 0.12 -15.83 13.13
N HIS A 53 -0.64 -14.76 13.21
CA HIS A 53 -1.61 -14.54 14.29
C HIS A 53 -3.01 -14.79 13.76
N ASP A 54 -3.93 -15.24 14.62
CA ASP A 54 -5.35 -15.26 14.31
C ASP A 54 -5.84 -13.81 14.32
N VAL A 55 -5.72 -13.14 13.17
CA VAL A 55 -6.22 -11.78 12.99
C VAL A 55 -7.54 -11.89 12.25
N PRO A 56 -8.64 -11.45 12.83
CA PRO A 56 -9.88 -11.34 12.08
C PRO A 56 -9.70 -10.29 10.99
N ALA A 57 -10.17 -10.61 9.79
CA ALA A 57 -10.21 -9.63 8.71
C ALA A 57 -11.06 -8.42 9.11
N PRO A 58 -10.65 -7.19 8.76
CA PRO A 58 -11.53 -6.04 8.84
C PRO A 58 -12.81 -6.32 8.04
N GLY A 59 -13.96 -6.32 8.68
CA GLY A 59 -15.22 -6.75 8.05
C GLY A 59 -15.40 -8.27 7.90
N GLY A 60 -14.47 -9.09 8.45
CA GLY A 60 -14.48 -10.54 8.42
C GLY A 60 -13.77 -11.16 7.19
N PRO A 61 -13.67 -12.50 7.12
CA PRO A 61 -12.94 -13.21 6.07
C PRO A 61 -13.38 -12.85 4.65
N LYS A 62 -14.67 -12.60 4.45
CA LYS A 62 -15.22 -12.22 3.14
C LYS A 62 -14.69 -10.88 2.64
N ALA A 63 -14.52 -9.89 3.52
CA ALA A 63 -14.01 -8.59 3.11
C ALA A 63 -12.56 -8.64 2.62
N LEU A 64 -11.71 -9.48 3.22
CA LEU A 64 -10.35 -9.72 2.74
C LEU A 64 -10.30 -10.47 1.42
N ASP A 65 -11.19 -11.43 1.23
CA ASP A 65 -11.33 -12.15 -0.03
C ASP A 65 -11.77 -11.19 -1.15
N ASP A 66 -12.73 -10.30 -0.87
CA ASP A 66 -13.16 -9.24 -1.79
C ASP A 66 -12.04 -8.21 -2.09
N LEU A 67 -11.12 -7.95 -1.15
CA LEU A 67 -9.95 -7.08 -1.36
C LEU A 67 -8.83 -7.78 -2.14
N LEU A 68 -8.65 -9.08 -1.91
CA LEU A 68 -7.64 -9.88 -2.60
C LEU A 68 -8.01 -10.15 -4.06
N HIS A 69 -9.29 -10.38 -4.34
CA HIS A 69 -9.79 -10.71 -5.67
C HIS A 69 -10.46 -9.50 -6.32
N PRO A 70 -9.91 -8.97 -7.42
CA PRO A 70 -10.51 -7.82 -8.09
C PRO A 70 -11.89 -8.19 -8.68
N PRO A 71 -12.78 -7.19 -8.88
CA PRO A 71 -13.98 -7.40 -9.67
C PRO A 71 -13.68 -7.99 -11.06
N PRO A 72 -14.58 -8.77 -11.67
CA PRO A 72 -14.32 -9.40 -12.94
C PRO A 72 -14.08 -8.38 -14.05
N VAL A 73 -13.20 -8.74 -15.00
CA VAL A 73 -12.98 -7.98 -16.24
C VAL A 73 -14.29 -7.89 -16.99
N LEU A 74 -14.63 -6.71 -17.47
CA LEU A 74 -15.74 -6.50 -18.40
C LEU A 74 -15.20 -6.28 -19.80
N PRO A 75 -15.75 -6.94 -20.83
CA PRO A 75 -15.36 -6.68 -22.22
C PRO A 75 -15.50 -5.20 -22.57
N HIS A 76 -14.58 -4.67 -23.37
CA HIS A 76 -14.67 -3.28 -23.82
C HIS A 76 -16.03 -3.01 -24.50
N LYS A 77 -16.65 -1.88 -24.14
CA LYS A 77 -17.92 -1.41 -24.73
C LYS A 77 -17.89 0.10 -24.80
N PRO A 78 -17.88 0.69 -26.01
CA PRO A 78 -17.91 2.15 -26.17
C PRO A 78 -19.07 2.80 -25.41
N GLY A 79 -18.77 3.87 -24.68
CA GLY A 79 -19.77 4.65 -23.93
C GLY A 79 -20.30 3.96 -22.65
N ARG A 80 -19.64 2.88 -22.16
CA ARG A 80 -20.02 2.30 -20.89
C ARG A 80 -19.76 3.27 -19.76
N VAL A 81 -20.72 3.34 -18.84
CA VAL A 81 -20.55 4.00 -17.55
C VAL A 81 -20.26 2.94 -16.48
N ARG A 82 -19.20 3.16 -15.69
CA ARG A 82 -18.87 2.37 -14.50
C ARG A 82 -19.21 3.20 -13.28
N GLU A 83 -20.19 2.74 -12.52
CA GLU A 83 -20.69 3.45 -11.35
C GLU A 83 -20.19 2.77 -10.06
N TYR A 84 -19.70 3.59 -9.15
CA TYR A 84 -19.25 3.19 -7.82
C TYR A 84 -19.78 4.16 -6.78
N GLU A 85 -20.04 3.64 -5.60
CA GLU A 85 -20.38 4.43 -4.42
C GLU A 85 -19.30 4.23 -3.37
N LEU A 86 -18.67 5.33 -2.95
CA LEU A 86 -17.69 5.34 -1.87
C LEU A 86 -18.18 6.25 -0.76
N THR A 87 -18.12 5.73 0.47
CA THR A 87 -18.44 6.50 1.67
C THR A 87 -17.23 6.52 2.60
N ALA A 88 -16.74 7.71 2.94
CA ALA A 88 -15.77 7.83 4.02
C ALA A 88 -16.46 7.60 5.36
N VAL A 89 -15.89 6.75 6.21
CA VAL A 89 -16.38 6.50 7.56
C VAL A 89 -15.22 6.25 8.52
N ASP A 90 -15.34 6.78 9.73
CA ASP A 90 -14.42 6.47 10.81
C ASP A 90 -14.74 5.09 11.35
N ARG A 91 -13.72 4.24 11.51
CA ARG A 91 -13.91 2.89 12.00
C ARG A 91 -12.72 2.39 12.79
N GLU A 92 -12.98 1.70 13.89
CA GLU A 92 -11.95 0.90 14.55
C GLU A 92 -11.78 -0.44 13.79
N ILE A 93 -10.55 -0.78 13.46
CA ILE A 93 -10.18 -2.04 12.79
C ILE A 93 -9.12 -2.76 13.60
N GLU A 94 -9.12 -4.08 13.58
CA GLU A 94 -8.07 -4.90 14.19
C GLU A 94 -6.97 -5.16 13.15
N VAL A 95 -5.77 -4.62 13.39
CA VAL A 95 -4.64 -4.70 12.44
C VAL A 95 -3.65 -5.81 12.77
N ALA A 96 -3.62 -6.25 14.02
CA ALA A 96 -2.96 -7.46 14.50
C ALA A 96 -3.77 -8.00 15.67
N LYS A 97 -3.59 -9.25 16.06
CA LYS A 97 -4.40 -9.88 17.12
C LYS A 97 -4.41 -9.06 18.42
N GLY A 98 -5.56 -8.53 18.78
CA GLY A 98 -5.76 -7.68 19.97
C GLY A 98 -5.23 -6.25 19.80
N VAL A 99 -4.79 -5.84 18.62
CA VAL A 99 -4.31 -4.49 18.32
C VAL A 99 -5.31 -3.78 17.44
N PHE A 100 -5.88 -2.71 17.96
CA PHE A 100 -6.92 -1.94 17.29
C PHE A 100 -6.39 -0.60 16.81
N PHE A 101 -6.84 -0.20 15.64
CA PHE A 101 -6.47 1.05 14.99
C PHE A 101 -7.72 1.84 14.59
N ASN A 102 -7.75 3.11 15.02
CA ASN A 102 -8.82 4.04 14.64
C ASN A 102 -8.56 4.56 13.22
N ALA A 103 -9.12 3.87 12.23
CA ALA A 103 -8.95 4.17 10.82
C ALA A 103 -9.98 5.18 10.31
N TRP A 104 -9.60 5.90 9.25
CA TRP A 104 -10.52 6.55 8.32
C TRP A 104 -10.57 5.68 7.07
N THR A 105 -11.75 5.29 6.66
CA THR A 105 -11.89 4.24 5.66
C THR A 105 -12.78 4.67 4.50
N TYR A 106 -12.57 4.11 3.32
CA TYR A 106 -13.60 4.08 2.29
C TYR A 106 -14.38 2.77 2.41
N ASN A 107 -15.70 2.88 2.61
CA ASN A 107 -16.64 1.75 2.79
C ASN A 107 -16.31 0.82 3.96
N GLY A 108 -15.58 1.33 4.98
CA GLY A 108 -15.34 0.60 6.22
C GLY A 108 -14.18 -0.39 6.21
N THR A 109 -13.32 -0.39 5.20
CA THR A 109 -12.14 -1.25 5.10
C THR A 109 -10.86 -0.46 4.82
N VAL A 110 -9.70 -1.01 5.17
CA VAL A 110 -8.37 -0.54 4.79
C VAL A 110 -7.61 -1.72 4.15
N PRO A 111 -7.22 -1.60 2.88
CA PRO A 111 -7.58 -0.57 1.92
C PRO A 111 -9.07 -0.52 1.62
N GLY A 112 -9.52 0.57 0.99
CA GLY A 112 -10.88 0.70 0.45
C GLY A 112 -11.14 -0.27 -0.71
N PRO A 113 -12.39 -0.32 -1.23
CA PRO A 113 -12.79 -1.25 -2.29
C PRO A 113 -11.95 -1.12 -3.56
N VAL A 114 -11.74 -2.24 -4.25
CA VAL A 114 -11.09 -2.26 -5.56
C VAL A 114 -12.05 -1.67 -6.60
N ILE A 115 -11.63 -0.58 -7.25
CA ILE A 115 -12.32 0.00 -8.40
C ILE A 115 -11.73 -0.63 -9.67
N ARG A 116 -12.60 -1.07 -10.61
CA ARG A 116 -12.16 -1.62 -11.90
C ARG A 116 -12.98 -1.08 -13.06
N ALA A 117 -12.31 -0.61 -14.09
CA ALA A 117 -12.89 -0.14 -15.34
C ALA A 117 -12.11 -0.69 -16.53
N THR A 118 -12.64 -0.59 -17.74
CA THR A 118 -11.89 -0.80 -18.98
C THR A 118 -11.49 0.57 -19.52
N GLU A 119 -10.37 0.68 -20.22
CA GLU A 119 -9.96 1.95 -20.82
C GLU A 119 -11.08 2.55 -21.65
N ASP A 120 -11.28 3.87 -21.50
CA ASP A 120 -12.35 4.66 -22.07
C ASP A 120 -13.76 4.44 -21.49
N ASP A 121 -13.96 3.55 -20.53
CA ASP A 121 -15.19 3.56 -19.74
C ASP A 121 -15.32 4.93 -19.03
N LEU A 122 -16.54 5.48 -19.01
CA LEU A 122 -16.81 6.66 -18.18
C LEU A 122 -16.93 6.22 -16.72
N LEU A 123 -15.88 6.46 -15.95
CA LEU A 123 -15.93 6.22 -14.51
C LEU A 123 -16.79 7.28 -13.84
N ARG A 124 -17.75 6.87 -13.01
CA ARG A 124 -18.56 7.73 -12.16
C ARG A 124 -18.50 7.21 -10.73
N VAL A 125 -17.93 8.01 -9.84
CA VAL A 125 -17.81 7.67 -8.43
C VAL A 125 -18.58 8.68 -7.60
N SER A 126 -19.68 8.23 -7.01
CA SER A 126 -20.47 9.00 -6.05
C SER A 126 -19.82 8.88 -4.68
N PHE A 127 -19.19 9.95 -4.23
CA PHE A 127 -18.51 10.00 -2.94
C PHE A 127 -19.37 10.73 -1.91
N THR A 128 -19.56 10.10 -0.74
CA THR A 128 -20.23 10.68 0.42
C THR A 128 -19.27 10.70 1.61
N ASN A 129 -19.12 11.83 2.25
CA ASN A 129 -18.35 11.93 3.46
C ASN A 129 -19.26 11.71 4.69
N GLY A 130 -19.23 10.50 5.24
CA GLY A 130 -19.88 10.10 6.50
C GLY A 130 -18.92 10.11 7.69
N GLY A 131 -17.67 10.56 7.50
CA GLY A 131 -16.66 10.66 8.57
C GLY A 131 -16.75 11.96 9.35
N SER A 132 -15.84 12.11 10.31
CA SER A 132 -15.76 13.27 11.21
C SER A 132 -14.89 14.42 10.71
N HIS A 133 -14.16 14.23 9.61
CA HIS A 133 -13.21 15.18 9.03
C HIS A 133 -13.52 15.44 7.56
N PRO A 134 -13.07 16.58 6.97
CA PRO A 134 -13.15 16.80 5.54
C PRO A 134 -12.33 15.77 4.77
N HIS A 135 -12.87 15.23 3.68
CA HIS A 135 -12.20 14.23 2.85
C HIS A 135 -12.36 14.51 1.37
N THR A 136 -11.52 13.90 0.54
CA THR A 136 -11.60 13.93 -0.92
C THR A 136 -11.26 12.55 -1.49
N ILE A 137 -11.36 12.38 -2.81
CA ILE A 137 -10.74 11.26 -3.51
C ILE A 137 -9.93 11.81 -4.67
N HIS A 138 -8.61 11.60 -4.62
CA HIS A 138 -7.71 11.79 -5.76
C HIS A 138 -7.48 10.45 -6.44
N PHE A 139 -7.68 10.39 -7.75
CA PHE A 139 -7.44 9.20 -8.57
C PHE A 139 -6.13 9.37 -9.34
N HIS A 140 -5.25 8.40 -9.29
CA HIS A 140 -4.13 8.34 -10.22
C HIS A 140 -4.64 7.97 -11.62
N GLY A 141 -4.12 8.64 -12.64
CA GLY A 141 -4.55 8.48 -14.03
C GLY A 141 -4.63 9.82 -14.75
N ILE A 142 -5.36 9.86 -15.87
CA ILE A 142 -5.57 11.09 -16.64
C ILE A 142 -7.03 11.51 -16.50
N HIS A 143 -7.26 12.68 -15.94
CA HIS A 143 -8.58 13.23 -15.68
C HIS A 143 -8.58 14.77 -15.78
N PRO A 144 -9.75 15.44 -15.94
CA PRO A 144 -9.85 16.89 -15.88
C PRO A 144 -9.47 17.44 -14.50
N ALA A 145 -8.92 18.64 -14.45
CA ALA A 145 -8.50 19.31 -13.20
C ALA A 145 -9.64 19.42 -12.16
N GLY A 146 -10.88 19.62 -12.57
CA GLY A 146 -12.04 19.66 -11.66
C GLY A 146 -12.45 18.27 -11.12
N MET A 147 -11.74 17.20 -11.49
CA MET A 147 -11.94 15.83 -10.97
C MET A 147 -10.70 15.31 -10.24
N ASP A 148 -9.75 16.21 -9.96
CA ASP A 148 -8.46 15.88 -9.34
C ASP A 148 -8.59 15.48 -7.86
N GLY A 149 -9.62 15.97 -7.16
CA GLY A 149 -9.83 15.68 -5.74
C GLY A 149 -8.88 16.43 -4.80
N VAL A 150 -8.22 17.48 -5.30
CA VAL A 150 -7.36 18.36 -4.49
C VAL A 150 -8.15 19.54 -3.94
N PHE A 151 -9.01 20.14 -4.76
CA PHE A 151 -9.78 21.34 -4.43
C PHE A 151 -11.23 21.05 -4.05
N GLU A 152 -11.76 19.90 -4.41
CA GLU A 152 -13.12 19.45 -4.16
C GLU A 152 -13.25 18.87 -2.75
N ILE A 153 -13.01 19.71 -1.73
CA ILE A 153 -13.09 19.30 -0.32
C ILE A 153 -14.55 19.00 0.02
N VAL A 154 -14.80 17.78 0.45
CA VAL A 154 -16.12 17.29 0.84
C VAL A 154 -16.22 17.29 2.36
N GLU A 155 -17.00 18.22 2.90
CA GLU A 155 -17.24 18.35 4.33
C GLU A 155 -18.09 17.17 4.86
N PRO A 156 -18.03 16.85 6.16
CA PRO A 156 -18.89 15.85 6.80
C PRO A 156 -20.38 16.03 6.43
N GLY A 157 -21.01 14.92 6.02
CA GLY A 157 -22.41 14.89 5.57
C GLY A 157 -22.65 15.42 4.15
N ARG A 158 -21.59 15.78 3.41
CA ARG A 158 -21.69 16.24 2.03
C ARG A 158 -21.26 15.13 1.05
N SER A 159 -21.57 15.36 -0.23
CA SER A 159 -21.23 14.43 -1.31
C SER A 159 -20.65 15.17 -2.52
N PHE A 160 -19.84 14.48 -3.29
CA PHE A 160 -19.31 14.93 -4.59
C PHE A 160 -19.30 13.76 -5.57
N THR A 161 -19.48 14.01 -6.86
CA THR A 161 -19.41 12.98 -7.88
C THR A 161 -18.23 13.22 -8.80
N TYR A 162 -17.24 12.33 -8.76
CA TYR A 162 -16.13 12.28 -9.70
C TYR A 162 -16.59 11.61 -10.97
N GLN A 163 -16.30 12.21 -12.13
CA GLN A 163 -16.68 11.63 -13.42
C GLN A 163 -15.64 11.95 -14.48
N PHE A 164 -14.99 10.93 -15.03
CA PHE A 164 -13.95 11.07 -16.06
C PHE A 164 -13.75 9.76 -16.83
N PRO A 165 -13.22 9.80 -18.08
CA PRO A 165 -12.82 8.59 -18.79
C PRO A 165 -11.66 7.89 -18.06
N ALA A 166 -11.78 6.59 -17.83
CA ALA A 166 -10.72 5.79 -17.23
C ALA A 166 -9.52 5.67 -18.18
N ARG A 167 -8.38 6.29 -17.86
CA ARG A 167 -7.17 6.33 -18.69
C ARG A 167 -5.91 6.59 -17.88
N PRO A 168 -4.71 6.10 -18.35
CA PRO A 168 -4.52 5.00 -19.31
C PRO A 168 -4.82 3.66 -18.64
N TYR A 169 -4.87 2.57 -19.42
CA TYR A 169 -4.93 1.23 -18.83
C TYR A 169 -3.70 0.97 -17.93
N GLY A 170 -3.86 0.09 -16.95
CA GLY A 170 -2.81 -0.28 -15.99
C GLY A 170 -3.32 -0.43 -14.56
N MET A 171 -2.38 -0.58 -13.65
CA MET A 171 -2.63 -0.51 -12.22
C MET A 171 -2.52 0.93 -11.75
N HIS A 172 -3.56 1.42 -11.14
CA HIS A 172 -3.66 2.73 -10.52
C HIS A 172 -4.06 2.60 -9.05
N LEU A 173 -4.17 3.73 -8.39
CA LEU A 173 -4.63 3.83 -7.01
C LEU A 173 -5.47 5.09 -6.84
N TYR A 174 -6.23 5.14 -5.76
CA TYR A 174 -6.93 6.34 -5.33
C TYR A 174 -6.69 6.55 -3.84
N HIS A 175 -6.68 7.80 -3.39
CA HIS A 175 -6.51 8.15 -1.98
C HIS A 175 -7.09 9.52 -1.65
N CYS A 176 -7.29 9.79 -0.37
CA CYS A 176 -7.66 11.12 0.07
C CYS A 176 -6.50 12.10 -0.15
N HIS A 177 -6.81 13.33 -0.60
CA HIS A 177 -5.84 14.40 -0.78
C HIS A 177 -6.15 15.64 0.09
N ALA A 178 -7.06 15.51 1.06
CA ALA A 178 -7.28 16.56 2.05
C ALA A 178 -6.05 16.74 2.96
N THR A 179 -5.82 17.97 3.41
CA THR A 179 -4.69 18.28 4.32
C THR A 179 -5.07 18.04 5.77
N PRO A 180 -4.18 17.51 6.61
CA PRO A 180 -2.81 17.09 6.34
C PRO A 180 -2.74 15.76 5.59
N LEU A 181 -2.25 15.77 4.34
CA LEU A 181 -2.24 14.61 3.43
C LEU A 181 -1.69 13.34 4.07
N LYS A 182 -0.52 13.43 4.70
CA LYS A 182 0.14 12.34 5.41
C LYS A 182 -0.79 11.64 6.39
N LYS A 183 -1.55 12.40 7.19
CA LYS A 183 -2.48 11.86 8.17
C LYS A 183 -3.64 11.09 7.52
N HIS A 184 -4.18 11.62 6.41
CA HIS A 184 -5.31 10.98 5.73
C HIS A 184 -4.93 9.65 5.11
N ILE A 185 -3.74 9.55 4.51
CA ILE A 185 -3.22 8.30 3.96
C ILE A 185 -2.88 7.33 5.10
N ALA A 186 -2.11 7.76 6.12
CA ALA A 186 -1.75 6.93 7.27
C ALA A 186 -2.98 6.35 7.99
N LYS A 187 -4.09 7.08 7.97
CA LYS A 187 -5.36 6.62 8.57
C LYS A 187 -6.13 5.60 7.72
N GLY A 188 -5.74 5.35 6.46
CA GLY A 188 -6.29 4.26 5.65
C GLY A 188 -7.18 4.68 4.48
N LEU A 189 -7.26 5.98 4.15
CA LEU A 189 -8.07 6.48 3.04
C LEU A 189 -7.38 6.29 1.69
N TYR A 190 -7.30 5.07 1.22
CA TYR A 190 -6.75 4.69 -0.09
C TYR A 190 -7.29 3.35 -0.58
N GLY A 191 -7.12 3.07 -1.87
CA GLY A 191 -7.47 1.78 -2.47
C GLY A 191 -6.89 1.59 -3.87
N ALA A 192 -7.11 0.40 -4.41
CA ALA A 192 -6.65 -0.01 -5.73
C ALA A 192 -7.65 0.45 -6.82
N PHE A 193 -7.11 0.92 -7.94
CA PHE A 193 -7.88 1.27 -9.13
C PHE A 193 -7.25 0.61 -10.35
N ILE A 194 -7.96 -0.34 -10.96
CA ILE A 194 -7.51 -1.12 -12.11
C ILE A 194 -8.24 -0.60 -13.35
N ILE A 195 -7.47 -0.31 -14.40
CA ILE A 195 -8.00 -0.01 -15.73
C ILE A 195 -7.51 -1.09 -16.67
N ASP A 196 -8.42 -1.92 -17.16
CA ASP A 196 -8.10 -2.95 -18.13
C ASP A 196 -7.86 -2.36 -19.51
N PRO A 197 -6.94 -2.92 -20.32
CA PRO A 197 -6.80 -2.52 -21.71
C PRO A 197 -8.07 -2.89 -22.52
N PRO A 198 -8.34 -2.21 -23.66
CA PRO A 198 -9.44 -2.57 -24.54
C PRO A 198 -9.37 -4.02 -25.05
N GLU A 199 -8.17 -4.48 -25.36
CA GLU A 199 -7.87 -5.90 -25.66
C GLU A 199 -7.61 -6.63 -24.34
N PRO A 200 -8.43 -7.61 -23.98
CA PRO A 200 -8.28 -8.30 -22.69
C PRO A 200 -6.90 -8.96 -22.55
N ARG A 201 -6.29 -8.81 -21.39
CA ARG A 201 -5.07 -9.55 -21.03
C ARG A 201 -5.32 -11.06 -21.08
N PRO A 202 -4.29 -11.88 -21.32
CA PRO A 202 -4.42 -13.33 -21.21
C PRO A 202 -5.05 -13.75 -19.88
N PRO A 203 -5.83 -14.84 -19.84
CA PRO A 203 -6.41 -15.33 -18.59
C PRO A 203 -5.34 -15.60 -17.52
N ALA A 204 -5.64 -15.21 -16.28
CA ALA A 204 -4.77 -15.40 -15.12
C ALA A 204 -5.60 -15.57 -13.85
N GLN A 205 -5.00 -16.09 -12.80
CA GLN A 205 -5.52 -15.92 -11.43
C GLN A 205 -5.15 -14.52 -10.97
N GLU A 206 -6.14 -13.65 -10.85
CA GLU A 206 -5.92 -12.24 -10.53
C GLU A 206 -6.02 -11.99 -9.04
N LEU A 207 -5.04 -11.26 -8.51
CA LEU A 207 -4.93 -10.86 -7.11
C LEU A 207 -4.64 -9.36 -7.03
N VAL A 208 -5.08 -8.72 -5.95
CA VAL A 208 -4.73 -7.35 -5.61
C VAL A 208 -3.95 -7.35 -4.31
N MET A 209 -2.80 -6.69 -4.30
CA MET A 209 -1.98 -6.53 -3.11
C MET A 209 -1.66 -5.05 -2.90
N VAL A 210 -2.25 -4.47 -1.87
CA VAL A 210 -1.94 -3.11 -1.42
C VAL A 210 -1.10 -3.21 -0.17
N LEU A 211 0.13 -2.69 -0.23
CA LEU A 211 1.05 -2.65 0.90
C LEU A 211 0.62 -1.55 1.85
N THR A 212 0.47 -1.88 3.12
CA THR A 212 -0.07 -1.03 4.17
C THR A 212 0.87 -0.96 5.36
N GLY A 213 0.86 0.15 6.09
CA GLY A 213 1.54 0.32 7.38
C GLY A 213 0.58 0.96 8.39
N PHE A 214 0.76 0.66 9.67
CA PHE A 214 -0.09 1.17 10.75
C PHE A 214 0.78 1.67 11.91
N ASP A 215 0.72 2.97 12.13
CA ASP A 215 1.23 3.67 13.32
C ASP A 215 0.12 3.62 14.39
N THR A 216 0.22 2.68 15.32
CA THR A 216 -0.83 2.41 16.31
C THR A 216 -0.71 3.22 17.59
N ASP A 217 0.43 3.84 17.82
CA ASP A 217 0.71 4.68 19.00
C ASP A 217 0.85 6.17 18.68
N GLY A 218 0.91 6.52 17.38
CA GLY A 218 0.84 7.90 16.91
C GLY A 218 2.17 8.66 16.95
N ASP A 219 3.30 7.94 16.98
CA ASP A 219 4.63 8.53 17.05
C ASP A 219 5.22 8.88 15.66
N GLY A 220 4.58 8.45 14.58
CA GLY A 220 4.99 8.71 13.20
C GLY A 220 5.88 7.62 12.62
N GLU A 221 5.93 6.46 13.25
CA GLU A 221 6.57 5.23 12.77
C GLU A 221 5.53 4.10 12.73
N ASN A 222 5.66 3.18 11.76
CA ASN A 222 4.72 2.07 11.68
C ASN A 222 5.10 0.96 12.66
N ASN A 223 4.14 0.52 13.47
CA ASN A 223 4.31 -0.62 14.39
C ASN A 223 3.95 -1.95 13.71
N PHE A 224 3.14 -1.91 12.66
CA PHE A 224 2.72 -3.09 11.90
C PHE A 224 2.69 -2.79 10.40
N TYR A 225 2.98 -3.83 9.62
CA TYR A 225 2.88 -3.81 8.16
C TYR A 225 2.06 -4.98 7.68
N GLY A 226 1.41 -4.82 6.53
CA GLY A 226 0.59 -5.88 5.97
C GLY A 226 0.33 -5.72 4.47
N VAL A 227 -0.36 -6.71 3.95
CA VAL A 227 -0.96 -6.68 2.62
C VAL A 227 -2.47 -6.69 2.78
N ASN A 228 -3.15 -5.75 2.14
CA ASN A 228 -4.60 -5.59 2.22
C ASN A 228 -5.13 -5.43 3.66
N GLY A 229 -4.34 -4.83 4.55
CA GLY A 229 -4.72 -4.54 5.94
C GLY A 229 -3.93 -5.35 6.95
N PRO A 230 -4.52 -6.40 7.60
CA PRO A 230 -3.95 -7.01 8.80
C PRO A 230 -2.55 -7.58 8.61
N ALA A 231 -1.69 -7.33 9.61
CA ALA A 231 -0.37 -7.91 9.71
C ALA A 231 -0.45 -9.45 9.86
N PHE A 232 0.51 -10.18 9.27
CA PHE A 232 0.64 -11.65 9.33
C PHE A 232 -0.52 -12.46 8.71
N TYR A 233 -1.52 -11.82 8.12
CA TYR A 233 -2.73 -12.52 7.69
C TYR A 233 -2.43 -13.65 6.69
N TYR A 234 -1.67 -13.37 5.63
CA TYR A 234 -1.33 -14.37 4.61
C TYR A 234 -0.23 -15.36 5.05
N ALA A 235 0.39 -15.14 6.19
CA ALA A 235 1.22 -16.15 6.85
C ALA A 235 0.36 -17.23 7.49
N LYS A 236 -0.76 -16.82 8.09
CA LYS A 236 -1.73 -17.71 8.72
C LYS A 236 -2.66 -18.38 7.69
N TYR A 237 -3.11 -17.62 6.70
CA TYR A 237 -4.03 -18.04 5.65
C TYR A 237 -3.36 -17.90 4.28
N PRO A 238 -2.54 -18.88 3.85
CA PRO A 238 -1.82 -18.82 2.57
C PRO A 238 -2.75 -18.64 1.38
N ILE A 239 -2.29 -17.88 0.39
CA ILE A 239 -3.02 -17.68 -0.86
C ILE A 239 -2.85 -18.92 -1.73
N ARG A 240 -3.95 -19.61 -1.99
CA ARG A 240 -3.92 -20.81 -2.82
C ARG A 240 -3.99 -20.46 -4.30
N VAL A 241 -3.01 -20.92 -5.07
CA VAL A 241 -2.91 -20.70 -6.52
C VAL A 241 -2.61 -21.99 -7.27
N ARG A 242 -2.89 -22.01 -8.59
CA ARG A 242 -2.67 -23.17 -9.44
C ARG A 242 -1.41 -22.98 -10.28
N ARG A 243 -0.51 -23.94 -10.27
CA ARG A 243 0.69 -23.96 -11.11
C ARG A 243 0.40 -23.89 -12.61
N SER A 244 -0.73 -24.45 -13.03
CA SER A 244 -1.15 -24.47 -14.43
C SER A 244 -1.65 -23.13 -14.98
N GLN A 245 -1.69 -22.09 -14.16
CA GLN A 245 -2.22 -20.77 -14.52
C GLN A 245 -1.26 -19.67 -14.07
N THR A 246 -1.06 -18.69 -14.93
CA THR A 246 -0.36 -17.46 -14.55
C THR A 246 -1.08 -16.81 -13.37
N VAL A 247 -0.34 -16.38 -12.35
CA VAL A 247 -0.84 -15.55 -11.26
C VAL A 247 -0.52 -14.10 -11.59
N ARG A 248 -1.53 -13.24 -11.67
CA ARG A 248 -1.38 -11.80 -11.92
C ARG A 248 -1.70 -11.02 -10.66
N ILE A 249 -0.74 -10.25 -10.17
CA ILE A 249 -0.87 -9.43 -8.97
C ILE A 249 -0.88 -7.96 -9.38
N TYR A 250 -1.94 -7.26 -9.05
CA TYR A 250 -2.03 -5.81 -9.10
C TYR A 250 -1.48 -5.25 -7.79
N LEU A 251 -0.24 -4.75 -7.84
CA LEU A 251 0.53 -4.34 -6.67
C LEU A 251 0.57 -2.82 -6.54
N ALA A 252 0.33 -2.30 -5.32
CA ALA A 252 0.52 -0.89 -4.99
C ALA A 252 1.12 -0.70 -3.60
N ASN A 253 1.99 0.31 -3.43
CA ASN A 253 2.53 0.68 -2.14
C ASN A 253 1.86 1.95 -1.62
N LEU A 254 1.11 1.85 -0.53
CA LEU A 254 0.46 2.94 0.20
C LEU A 254 0.96 3.05 1.65
N THR A 255 2.10 2.44 1.94
CA THR A 255 2.75 2.56 3.24
C THR A 255 3.16 4.01 3.46
N GLU A 256 2.62 4.66 4.49
CA GLU A 256 3.04 6.00 4.92
C GLU A 256 4.18 5.87 5.93
N PHE A 257 4.89 6.95 6.21
CA PHE A 257 6.06 7.09 7.10
C PHE A 257 7.36 6.47 6.57
N ASP A 258 7.31 5.47 5.69
CA ASP A 258 8.47 4.82 5.09
C ASP A 258 8.68 5.28 3.65
N LEU A 259 9.92 5.59 3.29
CA LEU A 259 10.27 6.08 1.96
C LEU A 259 10.11 5.04 0.87
N ILE A 260 10.35 3.77 1.21
CA ILE A 260 10.33 2.63 0.30
C ILE A 260 9.76 1.39 0.99
N ASN A 261 9.11 0.55 0.20
CA ASN A 261 8.73 -0.81 0.56
C ASN A 261 9.19 -1.74 -0.56
N SER A 262 9.02 -3.03 -0.43
CA SER A 262 9.40 -4.00 -1.45
C SER A 262 8.49 -5.22 -1.43
N LEU A 263 8.55 -6.00 -2.50
CA LEU A 263 8.03 -7.36 -2.55
C LEU A 263 9.11 -8.28 -3.10
N HIS A 264 9.45 -9.31 -2.35
CA HIS A 264 10.31 -10.41 -2.76
C HIS A 264 9.54 -11.72 -2.75
N LEU A 265 9.77 -12.56 -3.76
CA LEU A 265 9.21 -13.90 -3.89
C LEU A 265 10.33 -14.94 -3.78
N HIS A 266 10.14 -15.92 -2.90
CA HIS A 266 11.04 -17.06 -2.82
C HIS A 266 10.77 -18.09 -3.91
N GLY A 267 11.84 -18.69 -4.44
CA GLY A 267 11.82 -19.90 -5.24
C GLY A 267 11.33 -19.73 -6.67
N ASP A 268 11.00 -18.53 -7.08
CA ASP A 268 10.62 -18.22 -8.46
C ASP A 268 10.95 -16.78 -8.83
N PHE A 269 10.89 -16.46 -10.13
CA PHE A 269 11.02 -15.13 -10.70
C PHE A 269 9.69 -14.71 -11.33
N PHE A 270 9.48 -13.39 -11.47
CA PHE A 270 8.28 -12.84 -12.06
C PHE A 270 8.58 -11.73 -13.07
N ARG A 271 7.62 -11.47 -13.95
CA ARG A 271 7.61 -10.28 -14.79
C ARG A 271 6.93 -9.15 -14.02
N TYR A 272 7.66 -8.07 -13.77
CA TYR A 272 7.12 -6.85 -13.19
C TYR A 272 6.93 -5.79 -14.27
N TYR A 273 5.70 -5.34 -14.49
CA TYR A 273 5.31 -4.29 -15.41
C TYR A 273 5.08 -3.00 -14.62
N PRO A 274 6.01 -2.01 -14.65
CA PRO A 274 5.83 -0.73 -13.97
C PRO A 274 4.55 -0.03 -14.45
N THR A 275 3.68 0.38 -13.54
CA THR A 275 2.31 0.85 -13.79
C THR A 275 1.40 -0.13 -14.56
N GLY A 276 1.94 -1.08 -15.30
CA GLY A 276 1.18 -2.01 -16.14
C GLY A 276 0.51 -1.36 -17.36
N SER A 277 0.93 -0.15 -17.74
CA SER A 277 0.40 0.62 -18.88
C SER A 277 1.23 0.45 -20.16
N SER A 278 2.16 -0.49 -20.17
CA SER A 278 2.97 -0.87 -21.32
C SER A 278 3.37 -2.34 -21.20
N ASP A 279 3.91 -2.90 -22.31
CA ASP A 279 4.41 -4.28 -22.35
C ASP A 279 5.86 -4.42 -21.86
N HIS A 280 6.47 -3.30 -21.42
CA HIS A 280 7.80 -3.33 -20.84
C HIS A 280 7.77 -3.97 -19.45
N PHE A 281 8.64 -4.95 -19.21
CA PHE A 281 8.77 -5.58 -17.90
C PHE A 281 10.22 -5.78 -17.49
N GLU A 282 10.42 -5.90 -16.20
CA GLU A 282 11.63 -6.39 -15.57
C GLU A 282 11.41 -7.85 -15.14
N TYR A 283 12.39 -8.72 -15.39
CA TYR A 283 12.34 -10.10 -14.92
C TYR A 283 13.21 -10.23 -13.67
N THR A 284 12.56 -10.37 -12.54
CA THR A 284 13.18 -10.26 -11.20
C THR A 284 12.44 -11.12 -10.18
N ASP A 285 13.04 -11.30 -9.02
CA ASP A 285 12.40 -11.89 -7.83
C ASP A 285 12.07 -10.84 -6.75
N THR A 286 12.54 -9.61 -6.94
CA THR A 286 12.37 -8.53 -5.97
C THR A 286 12.06 -7.22 -6.69
N VAL A 287 11.05 -6.50 -6.21
CA VAL A 287 10.69 -5.17 -6.68
C VAL A 287 10.69 -4.18 -5.53
N MET A 288 11.32 -3.01 -5.75
CA MET A 288 11.30 -1.88 -4.82
C MET A 288 10.24 -0.88 -5.25
N LEU A 289 9.46 -0.39 -4.30
CA LEU A 289 8.35 0.53 -4.52
C LEU A 289 8.46 1.72 -3.56
N CYS A 290 8.59 2.94 -4.08
CA CYS A 290 8.33 4.13 -3.26
C CYS A 290 6.82 4.27 -3.01
N GLN A 291 6.43 5.13 -2.08
CA GLN A 291 5.04 5.42 -1.81
C GLN A 291 4.30 5.90 -3.07
N GLY A 292 3.10 5.38 -3.31
CA GLY A 292 2.31 5.65 -4.51
C GLY A 292 2.78 4.92 -5.77
N GLN A 293 3.90 4.20 -5.72
CA GLN A 293 4.33 3.35 -6.83
C GLN A 293 3.51 2.07 -6.88
N ARG A 294 3.31 1.58 -8.10
CA ARG A 294 2.44 0.45 -8.40
C ARG A 294 2.86 -0.24 -9.68
N GLY A 295 2.35 -1.44 -9.89
CA GLY A 295 2.57 -2.18 -11.13
C GLY A 295 1.81 -3.51 -11.17
N ILE A 296 2.07 -4.28 -12.20
CA ILE A 296 1.50 -5.62 -12.37
C ILE A 296 2.64 -6.62 -12.30
N ILE A 297 2.47 -7.66 -11.50
CA ILE A 297 3.37 -8.80 -11.45
C ILE A 297 2.69 -9.99 -12.12
N GLU A 298 3.41 -10.74 -12.95
CA GLU A 298 2.97 -12.03 -13.50
C GLU A 298 3.96 -13.13 -13.15
N ILE A 299 3.45 -14.19 -12.50
CA ILE A 299 4.21 -15.33 -12.02
C ILE A 299 3.69 -16.60 -12.72
N ASP A 300 4.58 -17.37 -13.31
CA ASP A 300 4.31 -18.73 -13.80
C ASP A 300 5.08 -19.70 -12.90
N PHE A 301 4.46 -20.20 -11.84
CA PHE A 301 5.14 -21.05 -10.85
C PHE A 301 5.71 -22.32 -11.48
N ALA A 302 7.00 -22.55 -11.31
CA ALA A 302 7.67 -23.74 -11.82
C ALA A 302 7.34 -25.01 -11.02
N HIS A 303 7.09 -24.87 -9.72
CA HIS A 303 6.90 -25.98 -8.79
C HIS A 303 5.66 -25.81 -7.93
N THR A 304 5.09 -26.92 -7.45
CA THR A 304 4.08 -26.95 -6.38
C THR A 304 4.77 -26.85 -5.02
N GLY A 305 4.03 -26.39 -4.02
CA GLY A 305 4.52 -26.25 -2.65
C GLY A 305 4.16 -24.91 -2.05
N ARG A 306 4.80 -24.60 -0.93
CA ARG A 306 4.60 -23.35 -0.22
C ARG A 306 5.79 -22.41 -0.49
N PHE A 307 5.50 -21.23 -1.04
CA PHE A 307 6.49 -20.21 -1.39
C PHE A 307 6.21 -18.94 -0.58
N MET A 308 7.25 -18.44 0.09
CA MET A 308 7.15 -17.19 0.86
C MET A 308 7.18 -15.99 -0.06
N PHE A 309 6.39 -14.97 0.25
CA PHE A 309 6.53 -13.61 -0.25
C PHE A 309 6.59 -12.64 0.93
N HIS A 310 7.42 -11.61 0.84
CA HIS A 310 7.61 -10.68 1.94
C HIS A 310 8.27 -9.37 1.50
N ALA A 311 8.26 -8.35 2.37
CA ALA A 311 9.16 -7.21 2.22
C ALA A 311 10.62 -7.65 2.38
N HIS A 312 11.53 -7.13 1.56
CA HIS A 312 12.96 -7.40 1.75
C HIS A 312 13.59 -6.49 2.84
N GLN A 313 12.84 -5.52 3.35
CA GLN A 313 13.11 -4.88 4.62
C GLN A 313 12.73 -5.86 5.74
N SER A 314 13.73 -6.40 6.45
CA SER A 314 13.55 -7.44 7.47
C SER A 314 12.61 -7.00 8.57
N GLU A 315 12.69 -5.74 8.97
CA GLU A 315 11.81 -5.14 9.98
C GLU A 315 10.34 -5.22 9.56
N PHE A 316 10.00 -4.87 8.31
CA PHE A 316 8.61 -4.94 7.84
C PHE A 316 8.09 -6.37 7.82
N THR A 317 8.96 -7.33 7.48
CA THR A 317 8.63 -8.76 7.52
C THR A 317 8.33 -9.21 8.94
N GLU A 318 9.17 -8.84 9.90
CA GLU A 318 9.04 -9.18 11.32
C GLU A 318 7.83 -8.50 11.97
N LEU A 319 7.40 -7.35 11.43
CA LEU A 319 6.21 -6.61 11.87
C LEU A 319 4.95 -6.92 11.04
N GLY A 320 4.98 -7.98 10.20
CA GLY A 320 3.76 -8.55 9.62
C GLY A 320 3.62 -8.54 8.10
N TRP A 321 4.55 -7.86 7.37
CA TRP A 321 4.51 -7.84 5.90
C TRP A 321 5.14 -9.12 5.33
N MET A 322 4.44 -10.23 5.43
CA MET A 322 4.82 -11.50 4.84
C MET A 322 3.61 -12.41 4.63
N GLY A 323 3.76 -13.38 3.76
CA GLY A 323 2.75 -14.39 3.50
C GLY A 323 3.30 -15.57 2.70
N PHE A 324 2.39 -16.48 2.34
CA PHE A 324 2.73 -17.64 1.54
C PHE A 324 1.76 -17.82 0.39
N PHE A 325 2.29 -18.20 -0.77
CA PHE A 325 1.52 -18.89 -1.79
C PHE A 325 1.53 -20.40 -1.50
N GLU A 326 0.36 -21.03 -1.54
CA GLU A 326 0.21 -22.49 -1.59
C GLU A 326 -0.08 -22.88 -3.04
N VAL A 327 0.96 -23.31 -3.75
CA VAL A 327 0.88 -23.65 -5.17
C VAL A 327 0.48 -25.11 -5.31
N VAL A 328 -0.65 -25.34 -5.97
CA VAL A 328 -1.20 -26.68 -6.24
C VAL A 328 -1.28 -26.94 -7.75
N ASP A 329 -1.46 -28.20 -8.16
CA ASP A 329 -1.68 -28.58 -9.58
C ASP A 329 -3.04 -28.12 -10.11
#